data_567e0f0459e41782c8768bed447feefb
#
_entry.id   567e0f0459e41782c8768bed447feefb
#
_cell.length_a   1.000
_cell.length_b   1.000
_cell.length_c   1.000
_cell.angle_alpha   90.00
_cell.angle_beta   90.00
_cell.angle_gamma   90.00
#
_symmetry.space_group_name_H-M   'P 1'
#
loop_
_entity.id
_entity.type
_entity.pdbx_description
1 polymer ?
#
loop_
_entity_poly.entity_id
_entity_poly.type
_entity_poly.pdbx_seq_one_letter_code
_entity_poly.pdbx_strand_id
1 'polypeptide(L)'
;STALVAAKPTTSPARDLRHRLEALHGKADPQALAVAWPHLGHADRFIRWAARTAIEHVPSAQWTDRALTEKNPSARMEALLGLARVGGISPPHRTKDSPPVNTELGKKILGALVTADWQALDGERRAMLVRTAEITLHRFDLLPGKDTAALLAKLDPLFPASTPELNWLLCETLVYLRSPTVAAKTMALIAAAPTQEEQIEYARSLRMLATGWTTATRTAYFEWFLKAANFRGGSSFSKFIEFIRNDAVATLTPEERTTFAAVLDKKSTRRSAIENFGDVFAGRTFKNWTLDELASAADRGMKGRNFDNGRKMFGAAACFACHRFGNEGGMTGPDLMGAGGRYSPRDFLDQIINPSKEINEQFVPSVLTKNNGEAVIGSVVNHNGDTVTINTDLSDPDQRVSVDRKQVKSIEPSKVSPMPPMLLSSMNESEVLDLTAYVLSGGKRDHEMFRAPSR
;
A
#
# COMPACT_ATOMS: atom_id res chain seq x y z
N SER A 1 18.81 -30.26 12.74
CA SER A 1 19.32 -28.89 12.51
C SER A 1 20.45 -28.95 11.52
N THR A 2 20.17 -28.60 10.26
CA THR A 2 21.18 -28.39 9.22
C THR A 2 21.87 -27.07 9.53
N ALA A 3 23.13 -27.14 9.99
CA ALA A 3 23.96 -25.94 10.16
C ALA A 3 24.10 -25.27 8.79
N LEU A 4 23.64 -24.04 8.68
CA LEU A 4 23.91 -23.18 7.53
C LEU A 4 25.42 -23.00 7.42
N VAL A 5 26.04 -23.68 6.46
CA VAL A 5 27.43 -23.44 6.09
C VAL A 5 27.49 -22.02 5.52
N ALA A 6 28.07 -21.10 6.26
CA ALA A 6 28.29 -19.73 5.77
C ALA A 6 29.15 -19.84 4.50
N ALA A 7 28.59 -19.42 3.37
CA ALA A 7 29.33 -19.35 2.12
C ALA A 7 30.56 -18.45 2.32
N LYS A 8 31.76 -18.95 1.94
CA LYS A 8 32.98 -18.13 1.99
C LYS A 8 32.74 -16.87 1.15
N PRO A 9 33.00 -15.68 1.70
CA PRO A 9 32.79 -14.44 0.96
C PRO A 9 33.70 -14.45 -0.28
N THR A 10 33.10 -14.41 -1.47
CA THR A 10 33.86 -14.24 -2.71
C THR A 10 34.48 -12.86 -2.74
N THR A 11 35.80 -12.78 -2.85
CA THR A 11 36.50 -11.51 -3.09
C THR A 11 36.31 -11.09 -4.55
N SER A 12 36.11 -9.80 -4.79
CA SER A 12 36.06 -9.22 -6.14
C SER A 12 36.63 -7.79 -6.10
N PRO A 13 37.20 -7.28 -7.20
CA PRO A 13 37.72 -5.91 -7.24
C PRO A 13 36.69 -4.85 -6.81
N ALA A 14 35.42 -5.04 -7.19
CA ALA A 14 34.33 -4.15 -6.79
C ALA A 14 34.07 -4.18 -5.26
N ARG A 15 34.12 -5.37 -4.66
CA ARG A 15 33.99 -5.53 -3.20
C ARG A 15 35.16 -4.90 -2.45
N ASP A 16 36.38 -5.12 -2.94
CA ASP A 16 37.58 -4.57 -2.34
C ASP A 16 37.61 -3.03 -2.42
N LEU A 17 37.17 -2.49 -3.57
CA LEU A 17 36.98 -1.04 -3.72
C LEU A 17 35.92 -0.51 -2.73
N ARG A 18 34.77 -1.17 -2.62
CA ARG A 18 33.72 -0.76 -1.69
C ARG A 18 34.23 -0.74 -0.25
N HIS A 19 34.95 -1.78 0.19
CA HIS A 19 35.52 -1.84 1.54
C HIS A 19 36.53 -0.73 1.79
N ARG A 20 37.34 -0.36 0.79
CA ARG A 20 38.27 0.78 0.91
C ARG A 20 37.51 2.10 1.10
N LEU A 21 36.41 2.29 0.40
CA LEU A 21 35.56 3.47 0.55
C LEU A 21 34.85 3.48 1.91
N GLU A 22 34.31 2.33 2.34
CA GLU A 22 33.65 2.15 3.63
C GLU A 22 34.62 2.38 4.81
N ALA A 23 35.89 2.07 4.66
CA ALA A 23 36.91 2.36 5.67
C ALA A 23 37.13 3.87 5.97
N LEU A 24 36.62 4.74 5.09
CA LEU A 24 36.62 6.20 5.27
C LEU A 24 35.36 6.72 5.98
N HIS A 25 34.36 5.87 6.24
CA HIS A 25 33.12 6.28 6.90
C HIS A 25 33.35 6.54 8.39
N GLY A 26 32.53 7.43 8.96
CA GLY A 26 32.54 7.75 10.39
C GLY A 26 33.68 8.65 10.88
N LYS A 27 34.51 9.15 9.99
CA LYS A 27 35.65 10.02 10.33
C LYS A 27 35.90 11.07 9.26
N ALA A 28 36.38 12.24 9.66
CA ALA A 28 36.81 13.31 8.75
C ALA A 28 38.25 13.03 8.25
N ASP A 29 38.39 12.07 7.34
CA ASP A 29 39.70 11.72 6.76
C ASP A 29 40.08 12.71 5.66
N PRO A 30 41.22 13.39 5.74
CA PRO A 30 41.67 14.36 4.73
C PRO A 30 41.82 13.74 3.33
N GLN A 31 42.08 12.44 3.24
CA GLN A 31 42.26 11.72 1.97
C GLN A 31 40.91 11.28 1.34
N ALA A 32 39.82 11.33 2.10
CA ALA A 32 38.51 10.83 1.64
C ALA A 32 38.06 11.46 0.32
N LEU A 33 38.26 12.77 0.13
CA LEU A 33 37.92 13.45 -1.13
C LEU A 33 38.74 12.95 -2.32
N ALA A 34 40.02 12.71 -2.15
CA ALA A 34 40.90 12.22 -3.22
C ALA A 34 40.53 10.77 -3.60
N VAL A 35 40.26 9.94 -2.61
CA VAL A 35 39.95 8.51 -2.81
C VAL A 35 38.52 8.29 -3.30
N ALA A 36 37.52 8.97 -2.72
CA ALA A 36 36.13 8.68 -2.98
C ALA A 36 35.53 9.43 -4.20
N TRP A 37 35.99 10.68 -4.45
CA TRP A 37 35.42 11.51 -5.52
C TRP A 37 35.41 10.85 -6.91
N PRO A 38 36.51 10.17 -7.37
CA PRO A 38 36.53 9.49 -8.66
C PRO A 38 35.44 8.40 -8.82
N HIS A 39 34.88 7.92 -7.72
CA HIS A 39 33.90 6.84 -7.70
C HIS A 39 32.44 7.32 -7.54
N LEU A 40 32.19 8.62 -7.43
CA LEU A 40 30.84 9.17 -7.38
C LEU A 40 30.04 8.90 -8.66
N GLY A 41 30.70 8.78 -9.80
CA GLY A 41 30.07 8.43 -11.09
C GLY A 41 30.12 6.94 -11.44
N HIS A 42 30.50 6.05 -10.53
CA HIS A 42 30.68 4.62 -10.80
C HIS A 42 29.38 3.95 -11.26
N ALA A 43 29.46 2.93 -12.15
CA ALA A 43 28.29 2.22 -12.65
C ALA A 43 27.55 1.46 -11.53
N ASP A 44 28.28 0.82 -10.62
CA ASP A 44 27.72 0.15 -9.45
C ASP A 44 27.23 1.16 -8.40
N ARG A 45 25.95 1.12 -8.09
CA ARG A 45 25.30 2.02 -7.13
C ARG A 45 25.84 1.89 -5.71
N PHE A 46 26.27 0.70 -5.28
CA PHE A 46 26.80 0.49 -3.93
C PHE A 46 28.18 1.12 -3.76
N ILE A 47 28.98 1.16 -4.84
CA ILE A 47 30.23 1.89 -4.88
C ILE A 47 29.98 3.41 -4.83
N ARG A 48 29.02 3.92 -5.61
CA ARG A 48 28.61 5.34 -5.54
C ARG A 48 28.18 5.73 -4.13
N TRP A 49 27.35 4.89 -3.47
CA TRP A 49 26.87 5.16 -2.11
C TRP A 49 28.00 5.16 -1.11
N ALA A 50 28.92 4.19 -1.18
CA ALA A 50 30.10 4.16 -0.32
C ALA A 50 30.97 5.41 -0.52
N ALA A 51 31.18 5.82 -1.79
CA ALA A 51 31.92 7.02 -2.13
C ALA A 51 31.25 8.31 -1.61
N ARG A 52 29.93 8.45 -1.83
CA ARG A 52 29.18 9.60 -1.31
C ARG A 52 29.22 9.64 0.22
N THR A 53 28.99 8.53 0.90
CA THR A 53 29.03 8.47 2.36
C THR A 53 30.42 8.89 2.87
N ALA A 54 31.49 8.48 2.21
CA ALA A 54 32.84 8.88 2.59
C ALA A 54 33.05 10.42 2.53
N ILE A 55 32.62 11.08 1.46
CA ILE A 55 32.72 12.54 1.34
C ILE A 55 31.78 13.29 2.29
N GLU A 56 30.63 12.70 2.64
CA GLU A 56 29.68 13.29 3.61
C GLU A 56 30.28 13.44 5.02
N HIS A 57 31.31 12.69 5.37
CA HIS A 57 32.03 12.81 6.63
C HIS A 57 33.14 13.91 6.62
N VAL A 58 33.48 14.42 5.44
CA VAL A 58 34.41 15.54 5.31
C VAL A 58 33.65 16.86 5.46
N PRO A 59 34.20 17.88 6.18
CA PRO A 59 33.53 19.18 6.29
C PRO A 59 33.15 19.73 4.91
N SER A 60 31.85 20.01 4.72
CA SER A 60 31.30 20.37 3.42
C SER A 60 31.94 21.60 2.77
N ALA A 61 32.44 22.54 3.59
CA ALA A 61 33.18 23.72 3.11
C ALA A 61 34.39 23.37 2.22
N GLN A 62 34.98 22.19 2.40
CA GLN A 62 36.16 21.78 1.62
C GLN A 62 35.85 21.30 0.21
N TRP A 63 34.55 20.95 -0.07
CA TRP A 63 34.17 20.38 -1.34
C TRP A 63 32.89 20.97 -1.95
N THR A 64 32.28 21.97 -1.32
CA THR A 64 31.06 22.65 -1.82
C THR A 64 31.25 23.14 -3.25
N ASP A 65 32.28 23.92 -3.53
CA ASP A 65 32.50 24.47 -4.87
C ASP A 65 32.75 23.39 -5.92
N ARG A 66 33.46 22.33 -5.55
CA ARG A 66 33.68 21.18 -6.41
C ARG A 66 32.38 20.47 -6.74
N ALA A 67 31.47 20.27 -5.75
CA ALA A 67 30.15 19.65 -5.97
C ALA A 67 29.28 20.50 -6.91
N LEU A 68 29.27 21.83 -6.71
CA LEU A 68 28.46 22.75 -7.51
C LEU A 68 28.95 22.86 -8.98
N THR A 69 30.22 22.59 -9.24
CA THR A 69 30.87 22.71 -10.55
C THR A 69 31.21 21.37 -11.21
N GLU A 70 30.88 20.23 -10.59
CA GLU A 70 31.16 18.90 -11.14
C GLU A 70 30.57 18.74 -12.55
N LYS A 71 31.41 18.23 -13.47
CA LYS A 71 31.04 18.10 -14.90
C LYS A 71 30.48 16.74 -15.27
N ASN A 72 30.92 15.68 -14.58
CA ASN A 72 30.39 14.34 -14.82
C ASN A 72 28.92 14.28 -14.33
N PRO A 73 27.92 14.01 -15.18
CA PRO A 73 26.50 14.08 -14.80
C PRO A 73 26.16 13.15 -13.63
N SER A 74 26.72 11.94 -13.59
CA SER A 74 26.48 10.96 -12.54
C SER A 74 27.12 11.37 -11.21
N ALA A 75 28.39 11.77 -11.25
CA ALA A 75 29.12 12.23 -10.07
C ALA A 75 28.49 13.53 -9.50
N ARG A 76 28.00 14.42 -10.39
CA ARG A 76 27.31 15.64 -9.99
C ARG A 76 26.06 15.36 -9.17
N MET A 77 25.25 14.37 -9.56
CA MET A 77 24.02 14.00 -8.82
C MET A 77 24.36 13.49 -7.42
N GLU A 78 25.35 12.61 -7.29
CA GLU A 78 25.78 12.10 -5.98
C GLU A 78 26.41 13.20 -5.11
N ALA A 79 27.24 14.08 -5.70
CA ALA A 79 27.86 15.17 -4.97
C ALA A 79 26.82 16.19 -4.47
N LEU A 80 25.86 16.59 -5.31
CA LEU A 80 24.78 17.53 -4.92
C LEU A 80 23.85 16.91 -3.87
N LEU A 81 23.53 15.62 -3.98
CA LEU A 81 22.76 14.91 -2.96
C LEU A 81 23.52 14.89 -1.62
N GLY A 82 24.81 14.52 -1.65
CA GLY A 82 25.65 14.56 -0.45
C GLY A 82 25.68 15.95 0.18
N LEU A 83 25.88 17.00 -0.65
CA LEU A 83 25.91 18.38 -0.19
C LEU A 83 24.59 18.83 0.43
N ALA A 84 23.45 18.47 -0.16
CA ALA A 84 22.13 18.76 0.39
C ALA A 84 21.89 18.03 1.73
N ARG A 85 22.44 16.83 1.89
CA ARG A 85 22.31 16.03 3.12
C ARG A 85 23.12 16.57 4.29
N VAL A 86 24.36 17.01 4.04
CA VAL A 86 25.26 17.46 5.12
C VAL A 86 25.27 18.97 5.32
N GLY A 87 24.91 19.74 4.28
CA GLY A 87 24.85 21.21 4.35
C GLY A 87 23.61 21.79 5.02
N GLY A 88 22.55 20.97 5.18
CA GLY A 88 21.30 21.36 5.83
C GLY A 88 20.77 20.30 6.80
N ILE A 89 20.07 20.75 7.85
CA ILE A 89 19.44 19.87 8.85
C ILE A 89 17.94 19.83 8.55
N SER A 90 17.37 18.62 8.52
CA SER A 90 15.92 18.44 8.36
C SER A 90 15.16 19.09 9.53
N PRO A 91 14.08 19.85 9.30
CA PRO A 91 13.36 20.57 10.33
C PRO A 91 13.03 19.76 11.60
N PRO A 92 12.54 18.49 11.51
CA PRO A 92 12.25 17.70 12.70
C PRO A 92 13.47 17.32 13.55
N HIS A 93 14.69 17.45 13.00
CA HIS A 93 15.94 17.14 13.70
C HIS A 93 16.69 18.39 14.18
N ARG A 94 16.13 19.58 13.97
CA ARG A 94 16.72 20.83 14.46
C ARG A 94 16.49 20.96 15.95
N THR A 95 17.53 21.40 16.64
CA THR A 95 17.50 21.73 18.07
C THR A 95 17.82 23.21 18.24
N LYS A 96 17.68 23.73 19.47
CA LYS A 96 18.06 25.09 19.81
C LYS A 96 19.56 25.40 19.55
N ASP A 97 20.40 24.35 19.55
CA ASP A 97 21.84 24.46 19.35
C ASP A 97 22.24 24.21 17.88
N SER A 98 21.27 23.99 17.00
CA SER A 98 21.52 23.80 15.57
C SER A 98 22.01 25.11 14.94
N PRO A 99 22.97 25.04 13.97
CA PRO A 99 23.37 26.22 13.22
C PRO A 99 22.18 26.83 12.45
N PRO A 100 22.21 28.13 12.16
CA PRO A 100 21.24 28.78 11.30
C PRO A 100 21.14 28.10 9.94
N VAL A 101 19.95 28.08 9.33
CA VAL A 101 19.73 27.51 8.01
C VAL A 101 20.50 28.32 6.96
N ASN A 102 21.36 27.66 6.20
CA ASN A 102 22.13 28.29 5.12
C ASN A 102 21.32 28.32 3.81
N THR A 103 20.30 29.17 3.75
CA THR A 103 19.42 29.30 2.57
C THR A 103 20.19 29.60 1.28
N GLU A 104 21.29 30.35 1.36
CA GLU A 104 22.12 30.66 0.18
C GLU A 104 22.82 29.43 -0.40
N LEU A 105 23.28 28.51 0.43
CA LEU A 105 23.78 27.23 -0.05
C LEU A 105 22.67 26.41 -0.74
N GLY A 106 21.48 26.39 -0.14
CA GLY A 106 20.31 25.74 -0.75
C GLY A 106 19.98 26.29 -2.14
N LYS A 107 19.99 27.63 -2.32
CA LYS A 107 19.80 28.27 -3.63
C LYS A 107 20.88 27.87 -4.65
N LYS A 108 22.15 27.80 -4.22
CA LYS A 108 23.25 27.34 -5.08
C LYS A 108 23.06 25.89 -5.52
N ILE A 109 22.64 25.01 -4.62
CA ILE A 109 22.34 23.60 -4.95
C ILE A 109 21.18 23.53 -5.96
N LEU A 110 20.06 24.25 -5.73
CA LEU A 110 18.96 24.30 -6.69
C LEU A 110 19.40 24.85 -8.06
N GLY A 111 20.21 25.90 -8.10
CA GLY A 111 20.79 26.43 -9.31
C GLY A 111 21.62 25.39 -10.08
N ALA A 112 22.42 24.60 -9.36
CA ALA A 112 23.20 23.51 -9.95
C ALA A 112 22.31 22.39 -10.51
N LEU A 113 21.19 22.06 -9.85
CA LEU A 113 20.20 21.08 -10.34
C LEU A 113 19.44 21.62 -11.58
N VAL A 114 19.08 22.89 -11.58
CA VAL A 114 18.39 23.54 -12.70
C VAL A 114 19.25 23.52 -13.96
N THR A 115 20.57 23.73 -13.86
CA THR A 115 21.49 23.70 -14.99
C THR A 115 21.91 22.31 -15.44
N ALA A 116 21.55 21.24 -14.72
CA ALA A 116 21.86 19.88 -15.14
C ALA A 116 21.10 19.52 -16.42
N ASP A 117 21.79 18.88 -17.37
CA ASP A 117 21.16 18.41 -18.61
C ASP A 117 20.31 17.16 -18.32
N TRP A 118 18.99 17.33 -18.38
CA TRP A 118 18.02 16.27 -18.15
C TRP A 118 18.17 15.11 -19.14
N GLN A 119 18.51 15.41 -20.38
CA GLN A 119 18.62 14.40 -21.44
C GLN A 119 19.86 13.52 -21.28
N ALA A 120 20.91 14.06 -20.67
CA ALA A 120 22.11 13.31 -20.34
C ALA A 120 21.93 12.37 -19.13
N LEU A 121 20.78 12.43 -18.41
CA LEU A 121 20.48 11.61 -17.26
C LEU A 121 19.64 10.40 -17.64
N ASP A 122 19.97 9.22 -17.13
CA ASP A 122 19.09 8.05 -17.14
C ASP A 122 17.95 8.17 -16.11
N GLY A 123 17.04 7.19 -16.09
CA GLY A 123 15.87 7.21 -15.19
C GLY A 123 16.23 7.30 -13.71
N GLU A 124 17.28 6.57 -13.27
CA GLU A 124 17.74 6.62 -11.86
C GLU A 124 18.22 8.02 -11.49
N ARG A 125 18.99 8.65 -12.36
CA ARG A 125 19.58 9.97 -12.11
C ARG A 125 18.56 11.11 -12.26
N ARG A 126 17.55 10.95 -13.13
CA ARG A 126 16.38 11.86 -13.18
C ARG A 126 15.61 11.84 -11.87
N ALA A 127 15.32 10.65 -11.34
CA ALA A 127 14.68 10.51 -10.03
C ALA A 127 15.56 11.10 -8.92
N MET A 128 16.88 10.87 -8.96
CA MET A 128 17.82 11.45 -8.00
C MET A 128 17.84 12.98 -8.07
N LEU A 129 17.79 13.59 -9.26
CA LEU A 129 17.70 15.05 -9.42
C LEU A 129 16.47 15.60 -8.70
N VAL A 130 15.28 15.02 -8.97
CA VAL A 130 14.03 15.45 -8.33
C VAL A 130 14.09 15.27 -6.82
N ARG A 131 14.56 14.10 -6.35
CA ARG A 131 14.68 13.83 -4.92
C ARG A 131 15.71 14.75 -4.24
N THR A 132 16.82 15.10 -4.91
CA THR A 132 17.81 16.04 -4.37
C THR A 132 17.20 17.44 -4.27
N ALA A 133 16.36 17.85 -5.24
CA ALA A 133 15.63 19.10 -5.16
C ALA A 133 14.67 19.11 -3.95
N GLU A 134 13.88 18.05 -3.72
CA GLU A 134 13.00 17.93 -2.55
C GLU A 134 13.76 18.04 -1.23
N ILE A 135 14.88 17.30 -1.11
CA ILE A 135 15.73 17.36 0.09
C ILE A 135 16.26 18.77 0.31
N THR A 136 16.66 19.45 -0.76
CA THR A 136 17.18 20.82 -0.70
C THR A 136 16.08 21.80 -0.28
N LEU A 137 14.90 21.73 -0.92
CA LEU A 137 13.77 22.58 -0.55
C LEU A 137 13.42 22.45 0.94
N HIS A 138 13.37 21.21 1.43
CA HIS A 138 12.98 20.90 2.81
C HIS A 138 14.07 21.28 3.85
N ARG A 139 15.36 20.97 3.55
CA ARG A 139 16.43 21.18 4.54
C ARG A 139 16.92 22.63 4.63
N PHE A 140 16.69 23.41 3.59
CA PHE A 140 17.13 24.81 3.51
C PHE A 140 15.98 25.81 3.57
N ASP A 141 14.78 25.35 3.95
CA ASP A 141 13.55 26.16 4.10
C ASP A 141 13.24 27.01 2.85
N LEU A 142 13.45 26.44 1.66
CA LEU A 142 13.20 27.13 0.40
C LEU A 142 11.73 26.99 0.03
N LEU A 143 10.95 28.02 0.33
CA LEU A 143 9.52 28.09 0.05
C LEU A 143 9.23 28.39 -1.43
N PRO A 144 8.04 27.99 -1.93
CA PRO A 144 7.61 28.34 -3.29
C PRO A 144 7.60 29.86 -3.52
N GLY A 145 8.26 30.30 -4.58
CA GLY A 145 8.40 31.71 -4.89
C GLY A 145 9.55 32.02 -5.84
N LYS A 146 10.12 33.22 -5.74
CA LYS A 146 11.17 33.71 -6.64
C LYS A 146 12.40 32.78 -6.68
N ASP A 147 12.84 32.28 -5.52
CA ASP A 147 14.05 31.46 -5.41
C ASP A 147 13.88 30.03 -5.96
N THR A 148 12.64 29.57 -6.14
CA THR A 148 12.29 28.23 -6.66
C THR A 148 11.67 28.29 -8.06
N ALA A 149 11.44 29.48 -8.63
CA ALA A 149 10.77 29.65 -9.92
C ALA A 149 11.52 28.96 -11.08
N ALA A 150 12.86 29.01 -11.08
CA ALA A 150 13.68 28.34 -12.10
C ALA A 150 13.56 26.81 -12.03
N LEU A 151 13.44 26.24 -10.82
CA LEU A 151 13.19 24.80 -10.64
C LEU A 151 11.82 24.42 -11.14
N LEU A 152 10.78 25.20 -10.81
CA LEU A 152 9.42 24.98 -11.32
C LEU A 152 9.42 25.02 -12.87
N ALA A 153 10.02 26.05 -13.46
CA ALA A 153 10.09 26.18 -14.92
C ALA A 153 10.81 25.01 -15.61
N LYS A 154 11.81 24.42 -14.94
CA LYS A 154 12.51 23.21 -15.41
C LYS A 154 11.65 21.97 -15.32
N LEU A 155 11.00 21.73 -14.17
CA LEU A 155 10.34 20.45 -13.89
C LEU A 155 8.93 20.36 -14.48
N ASP A 156 8.18 21.45 -14.56
CA ASP A 156 6.78 21.42 -15.00
C ASP A 156 6.59 20.87 -16.43
N PRO A 157 7.43 21.23 -17.44
CA PRO A 157 7.34 20.64 -18.77
C PRO A 157 7.72 19.15 -18.84
N LEU A 158 8.42 18.62 -17.83
CA LEU A 158 8.85 17.22 -17.75
C LEU A 158 7.78 16.30 -17.15
N PHE A 159 6.70 16.88 -16.66
CA PHE A 159 5.56 16.16 -16.11
C PHE A 159 4.37 16.21 -17.09
N PRO A 160 3.71 15.07 -17.42
CA PRO A 160 4.04 13.72 -16.98
C PRO A 160 5.28 13.13 -17.69
N ALA A 161 6.02 12.28 -16.96
CA ALA A 161 7.14 11.50 -17.44
C ALA A 161 6.69 10.12 -17.94
N SER A 162 7.65 9.32 -18.43
CA SER A 162 7.38 8.01 -19.04
C SER A 162 7.18 6.87 -18.03
N THR A 163 7.52 7.06 -16.74
CA THR A 163 7.39 6.02 -15.72
C THR A 163 6.57 6.51 -14.52
N PRO A 164 5.77 5.63 -13.88
CA PRO A 164 4.99 5.98 -12.71
C PRO A 164 5.85 6.52 -11.56
N GLU A 165 6.99 5.92 -11.28
CA GLU A 165 7.86 6.30 -10.18
C GLU A 165 8.38 7.74 -10.33
N LEU A 166 8.77 8.12 -11.54
CA LEU A 166 9.20 9.49 -11.81
C LEU A 166 8.03 10.48 -11.77
N ASN A 167 6.85 10.04 -12.21
CA ASN A 167 5.62 10.83 -12.11
C ASN A 167 5.24 11.10 -10.65
N TRP A 168 5.38 10.13 -9.74
CA TRP A 168 5.09 10.37 -8.32
C TRP A 168 5.99 11.43 -7.72
N LEU A 169 7.31 11.36 -7.98
CA LEU A 169 8.27 12.36 -7.49
C LEU A 169 8.00 13.75 -8.10
N LEU A 170 7.79 13.82 -9.42
CA LEU A 170 7.49 15.09 -10.09
C LEU A 170 6.18 15.68 -9.58
N CYS A 171 5.14 14.88 -9.41
CA CYS A 171 3.85 15.33 -8.90
C CYS A 171 4.01 15.95 -7.50
N GLU A 172 4.66 15.25 -6.55
CA GLU A 172 4.86 15.71 -5.19
C GLU A 172 5.66 17.02 -5.16
N THR A 173 6.75 17.07 -5.94
CA THR A 173 7.59 18.28 -6.06
C THR A 173 6.83 19.44 -6.68
N LEU A 174 6.06 19.23 -7.75
CA LEU A 174 5.28 20.27 -8.43
C LEU A 174 4.10 20.75 -7.59
N VAL A 175 3.47 19.88 -6.79
CA VAL A 175 2.48 20.28 -5.78
C VAL A 175 3.11 21.21 -4.74
N TYR A 176 4.27 20.85 -4.21
CA TYR A 176 5.00 21.71 -3.29
C TYR A 176 5.33 23.07 -3.95
N LEU A 177 5.83 23.07 -5.18
CA LEU A 177 6.17 24.28 -5.92
C LEU A 177 4.94 25.07 -6.40
N ARG A 178 3.72 24.60 -6.14
CA ARG A 178 2.45 25.22 -6.56
C ARG A 178 2.35 25.42 -8.08
N SER A 179 2.76 24.40 -8.85
CA SER A 179 2.62 24.45 -10.31
C SER A 179 1.15 24.70 -10.71
N PRO A 180 0.89 25.63 -11.64
CA PRO A 180 -0.46 25.91 -12.10
C PRO A 180 -1.06 24.79 -12.96
N THR A 181 -0.23 23.87 -13.46
CA THR A 181 -0.66 22.79 -14.37
C THR A 181 -0.78 21.44 -13.67
N VAL A 182 -0.20 21.27 -12.47
CA VAL A 182 -0.07 19.98 -11.81
C VAL A 182 -1.43 19.33 -11.51
N ALA A 183 -2.44 20.09 -11.11
CA ALA A 183 -3.77 19.56 -10.85
C ALA A 183 -4.38 18.86 -12.09
N ALA A 184 -4.38 19.55 -13.23
CA ALA A 184 -4.96 19.02 -14.46
C ALA A 184 -4.20 17.81 -14.99
N LYS A 185 -2.86 17.87 -15.01
CA LYS A 185 -1.99 16.77 -15.44
C LYS A 185 -2.14 15.54 -14.55
N THR A 186 -2.18 15.74 -13.24
CA THR A 186 -2.32 14.63 -12.28
C THR A 186 -3.71 14.01 -12.32
N MET A 187 -4.78 14.78 -12.47
CA MET A 187 -6.12 14.23 -12.63
C MET A 187 -6.26 13.39 -13.91
N ALA A 188 -5.58 13.76 -15.00
CA ALA A 188 -5.51 12.93 -16.20
C ALA A 188 -4.77 11.62 -15.94
N LEU A 189 -3.67 11.63 -15.17
CA LEU A 189 -2.96 10.43 -14.76
C LEU A 189 -3.82 9.54 -13.86
N ILE A 190 -4.55 10.08 -12.88
CA ILE A 190 -5.48 9.33 -12.04
C ILE A 190 -6.55 8.62 -12.88
N ALA A 191 -7.08 9.30 -13.90
CA ALA A 191 -8.08 8.72 -14.78
C ALA A 191 -7.53 7.58 -15.66
N ALA A 192 -6.26 7.66 -16.06
CA ALA A 192 -5.57 6.68 -16.90
C ALA A 192 -4.89 5.54 -16.11
N ALA A 193 -4.64 5.71 -14.80
CA ALA A 193 -3.90 4.77 -13.99
C ALA A 193 -4.61 3.41 -13.90
N PRO A 194 -3.90 2.30 -14.21
CA PRO A 194 -4.50 0.97 -14.31
C PRO A 194 -4.79 0.34 -12.94
N THR A 195 -4.13 0.80 -11.87
CA THR A 195 -4.23 0.22 -10.53
C THR A 195 -4.71 1.25 -9.51
N GLN A 196 -5.32 0.76 -8.42
CA GLN A 196 -5.72 1.61 -7.30
C GLN A 196 -4.51 2.23 -6.59
N GLU A 197 -3.40 1.51 -6.50
CA GLU A 197 -2.16 1.94 -5.85
C GLU A 197 -1.59 3.17 -6.57
N GLU A 198 -1.54 3.12 -7.89
CA GLU A 198 -1.06 4.26 -8.69
C GLU A 198 -1.99 5.47 -8.56
N GLN A 199 -3.31 5.27 -8.60
CA GLN A 199 -4.27 6.35 -8.36
C GLN A 199 -4.11 6.98 -6.98
N ILE A 200 -3.88 6.17 -5.95
CA ILE A 200 -3.71 6.63 -4.56
C ILE A 200 -2.45 7.48 -4.42
N GLU A 201 -1.33 7.11 -5.04
CA GLU A 201 -0.10 7.89 -4.95
C GLU A 201 -0.28 9.31 -5.52
N TYR A 202 -0.95 9.44 -6.66
CA TYR A 202 -1.28 10.75 -7.21
C TYR A 202 -2.28 11.53 -6.33
N ALA A 203 -3.33 10.88 -5.87
CA ALA A 203 -4.33 11.52 -5.01
C ALA A 203 -3.71 11.98 -3.67
N ARG A 204 -2.81 11.17 -3.10
CA ARG A 204 -2.04 11.52 -1.90
C ARG A 204 -1.19 12.75 -2.11
N SER A 205 -0.53 12.86 -3.25
CA SER A 205 0.29 14.03 -3.58
C SER A 205 -0.57 15.29 -3.71
N LEU A 206 -1.74 15.20 -4.37
CA LEU A 206 -2.65 16.36 -4.56
C LEU A 206 -3.31 16.88 -3.28
N ARG A 207 -3.36 16.10 -2.19
CA ARG A 207 -4.09 16.47 -0.97
C ARG A 207 -3.68 17.81 -0.35
N MET A 208 -2.42 18.22 -0.59
CA MET A 208 -1.87 19.47 -0.05
C MET A 208 -1.94 20.65 -1.05
N LEU A 209 -2.46 20.43 -2.23
CA LEU A 209 -2.53 21.45 -3.27
C LEU A 209 -3.72 22.39 -3.03
N ALA A 210 -3.44 23.63 -2.64
CA ALA A 210 -4.47 24.64 -2.42
C ALA A 210 -4.87 25.42 -3.67
N THR A 211 -3.99 25.52 -4.70
CA THR A 211 -4.15 26.40 -5.87
C THR A 211 -3.98 25.63 -7.18
N GLY A 212 -4.31 26.27 -8.32
CA GLY A 212 -4.14 25.66 -9.64
C GLY A 212 -5.27 24.70 -10.04
N TRP A 213 -6.36 24.65 -9.27
CA TRP A 213 -7.55 23.89 -9.58
C TRP A 213 -8.54 24.67 -10.47
N THR A 214 -9.21 23.98 -11.36
CA THR A 214 -10.50 24.42 -11.92
C THR A 214 -11.62 23.77 -11.10
N THR A 215 -12.83 24.33 -11.19
CA THR A 215 -14.01 23.72 -10.56
C THR A 215 -14.20 22.27 -11.01
N ALA A 216 -14.03 22.00 -12.30
CA ALA A 216 -14.18 20.66 -12.88
C ALA A 216 -13.14 19.67 -12.31
N THR A 217 -11.84 20.02 -12.31
CA THR A 217 -10.79 19.13 -11.82
C THR A 217 -10.89 18.91 -10.32
N ARG A 218 -11.30 19.90 -9.55
CA ARG A 218 -11.47 19.76 -8.09
C ARG A 218 -12.70 18.92 -7.73
N THR A 219 -13.81 19.10 -8.48
CA THR A 219 -14.97 18.20 -8.34
C THR A 219 -14.61 16.75 -8.65
N ALA A 220 -13.92 16.51 -9.77
CA ALA A 220 -13.47 15.16 -10.14
C ALA A 220 -12.54 14.54 -9.08
N TYR A 221 -11.70 15.35 -8.45
CA TYR A 221 -10.84 14.89 -7.34
C TYR A 221 -11.66 14.45 -6.12
N PHE A 222 -12.69 15.20 -5.71
CA PHE A 222 -13.56 14.77 -4.62
C PHE A 222 -14.46 13.59 -4.99
N GLU A 223 -14.91 13.48 -6.25
CA GLU A 223 -15.63 12.29 -6.73
C GLU A 223 -14.76 11.04 -6.72
N TRP A 224 -13.44 11.18 -6.96
CA TRP A 224 -12.51 10.06 -6.87
C TRP A 224 -12.54 9.39 -5.49
N PHE A 225 -12.73 10.13 -4.39
CA PHE A 225 -12.84 9.55 -3.04
C PHE A 225 -14.07 8.66 -2.88
N LEU A 226 -15.16 8.94 -3.60
CA LEU A 226 -16.35 8.07 -3.62
C LEU A 226 -16.04 6.73 -4.28
N LYS A 227 -15.23 6.74 -5.34
CA LYS A 227 -14.70 5.53 -5.99
C LYS A 227 -13.71 4.81 -5.08
N ALA A 228 -12.76 5.53 -4.49
CA ALA A 228 -11.68 4.99 -3.66
C ALA A 228 -12.20 4.32 -2.37
N ALA A 229 -13.37 4.69 -1.88
CA ALA A 229 -14.01 4.01 -0.77
C ALA A 229 -14.32 2.52 -1.06
N ASN A 230 -14.37 2.12 -2.32
CA ASN A 230 -14.54 0.72 -2.75
C ASN A 230 -13.21 0.01 -3.07
N PHE A 231 -12.07 0.67 -2.90
CA PHE A 231 -10.77 0.04 -3.09
C PHE A 231 -10.48 -0.96 -1.98
N ARG A 232 -9.66 -1.97 -2.29
CA ARG A 232 -9.34 -3.05 -1.38
C ARG A 232 -7.99 -2.82 -0.72
N GLY A 233 -7.91 -3.06 0.58
CA GLY A 233 -6.69 -2.94 1.35
C GLY A 233 -6.80 -3.60 2.72
N GLY A 234 -5.75 -3.46 3.53
CA GLY A 234 -5.73 -3.95 4.91
C GLY A 234 -6.67 -3.16 5.85
N SER A 235 -6.73 -3.58 7.11
CA SER A 235 -7.66 -3.04 8.12
C SER A 235 -7.59 -1.54 8.36
N SER A 236 -6.49 -0.88 8.00
CA SER A 236 -6.32 0.58 8.16
C SER A 236 -6.50 1.35 6.84
N PHE A 237 -6.83 0.66 5.76
CA PHE A 237 -6.80 1.24 4.42
C PHE A 237 -7.87 2.32 4.20
N SER A 238 -9.11 2.06 4.64
CA SER A 238 -10.19 3.05 4.54
C SER A 238 -9.87 4.32 5.33
N LYS A 239 -9.26 4.16 6.51
CA LYS A 239 -8.80 5.28 7.34
C LYS A 239 -7.70 6.10 6.64
N PHE A 240 -6.82 5.44 5.93
CA PHE A 240 -5.79 6.11 5.13
C PHE A 240 -6.40 6.96 3.99
N ILE A 241 -7.39 6.43 3.26
CA ILE A 241 -8.13 7.20 2.25
C ILE A 241 -8.87 8.38 2.87
N GLU A 242 -9.49 8.18 4.05
CA GLU A 242 -10.16 9.25 4.80
C GLU A 242 -9.18 10.36 5.19
N PHE A 243 -7.98 10.05 5.64
CA PHE A 243 -6.95 11.06 5.96
C PHE A 243 -6.57 11.89 4.73
N ILE A 244 -6.33 11.23 3.57
CA ILE A 244 -6.05 11.95 2.32
C ILE A 244 -7.18 12.91 1.97
N ARG A 245 -8.43 12.47 2.12
CA ARG A 245 -9.61 13.31 1.86
C ARG A 245 -9.70 14.50 2.82
N ASN A 246 -9.49 14.25 4.10
CA ASN A 246 -9.57 15.29 5.13
C ASN A 246 -8.50 16.37 4.92
N ASP A 247 -7.28 15.99 4.59
CA ASP A 247 -6.20 16.92 4.22
C ASP A 247 -6.61 17.76 3.00
N ALA A 248 -7.17 17.12 1.96
CA ALA A 248 -7.64 17.80 0.76
C ALA A 248 -8.77 18.81 1.06
N VAL A 249 -9.73 18.42 1.92
CA VAL A 249 -10.83 19.29 2.35
C VAL A 249 -10.30 20.45 3.21
N ALA A 250 -9.24 20.25 3.99
CA ALA A 250 -8.62 21.29 4.78
C ALA A 250 -7.98 22.40 3.93
N THR A 251 -7.64 22.13 2.66
CA THR A 251 -7.11 23.16 1.74
C THR A 251 -8.17 24.07 1.14
N LEU A 252 -9.47 23.80 1.34
CA LEU A 252 -10.57 24.58 0.78
C LEU A 252 -10.81 25.86 1.57
N THR A 253 -11.04 26.96 0.86
CA THR A 253 -11.59 28.18 1.45
C THR A 253 -13.07 27.98 1.85
N PRO A 254 -13.67 28.85 2.70
CA PRO A 254 -15.10 28.78 3.02
C PRO A 254 -16.00 28.82 1.77
N GLU A 255 -15.67 29.65 0.78
CA GLU A 255 -16.41 29.80 -0.47
C GLU A 255 -16.32 28.51 -1.31
N GLU A 256 -15.12 27.91 -1.38
CA GLU A 256 -14.92 26.64 -2.07
C GLU A 256 -15.67 25.50 -1.39
N ARG A 257 -15.72 25.47 -0.06
CA ARG A 257 -16.53 24.47 0.69
C ARG A 257 -17.99 24.55 0.31
N THR A 258 -18.54 25.76 0.15
CA THR A 258 -19.91 25.95 -0.32
C THR A 258 -20.08 25.46 -1.75
N THR A 259 -19.14 25.81 -2.63
CA THR A 259 -19.17 25.40 -4.05
C THR A 259 -19.15 23.86 -4.22
N PHE A 260 -18.35 23.19 -3.41
CA PHE A 260 -18.19 21.72 -3.49
C PHE A 260 -19.08 20.94 -2.50
N ALA A 261 -19.99 21.59 -1.74
CA ALA A 261 -20.84 20.95 -0.74
C ALA A 261 -21.55 19.71 -1.29
N ALA A 262 -22.14 19.80 -2.47
CA ALA A 262 -22.88 18.71 -3.10
C ALA A 262 -22.04 17.41 -3.30
N VAL A 263 -20.74 17.54 -3.61
CA VAL A 263 -19.86 16.36 -3.74
C VAL A 263 -19.25 15.96 -2.40
N LEU A 264 -19.01 16.90 -1.50
CA LEU A 264 -18.44 16.62 -0.18
C LEU A 264 -19.42 15.89 0.74
N ASP A 265 -20.71 16.21 0.65
CA ASP A 265 -21.79 15.59 1.45
C ASP A 265 -22.27 14.25 0.87
N LYS A 266 -21.84 13.94 -0.37
CA LYS A 266 -22.20 12.67 -1.02
C LYS A 266 -21.54 11.51 -0.29
N LYS A 267 -22.38 10.59 0.22
CA LYS A 267 -21.90 9.37 0.85
C LYS A 267 -21.52 8.34 -0.21
N SER A 268 -20.38 7.70 -0.02
CA SER A 268 -20.03 6.52 -0.81
C SER A 268 -20.99 5.38 -0.47
N THR A 269 -21.62 4.79 -1.48
CA THR A 269 -22.32 3.52 -1.34
C THR A 269 -21.29 2.40 -1.39
N ARG A 270 -20.66 2.09 -0.26
CA ARG A 270 -19.85 0.88 -0.13
C ARG A 270 -20.80 -0.30 -0.09
N ARG A 271 -20.86 -1.08 -1.16
CA ARG A 271 -21.59 -2.35 -1.16
C ARG A 271 -20.78 -3.37 -0.36
N SER A 272 -21.43 -4.05 0.57
CA SER A 272 -20.82 -5.21 1.22
C SER A 272 -20.49 -6.28 0.18
N ALA A 273 -19.53 -7.17 0.50
CA ALA A 273 -19.21 -8.28 -0.39
C ALA A 273 -20.49 -9.12 -0.70
N ILE A 274 -21.40 -9.21 0.26
CA ILE A 274 -22.68 -9.94 0.14
C ILE A 274 -23.64 -9.22 -0.82
N GLU A 275 -23.77 -7.90 -0.76
CA GLU A 275 -24.63 -7.12 -1.67
C GLU A 275 -24.18 -7.20 -3.13
N ASN A 276 -22.87 -7.34 -3.38
CA ASN A 276 -22.34 -7.52 -4.74
C ASN A 276 -22.70 -8.88 -5.37
N PHE A 277 -23.19 -9.85 -4.57
CA PHE A 277 -23.57 -11.19 -5.03
C PHE A 277 -25.08 -11.38 -5.16
N GLY A 278 -25.90 -10.40 -4.78
CA GLY A 278 -27.35 -10.47 -4.93
C GLY A 278 -27.80 -10.89 -6.34
N ASP A 279 -27.12 -10.37 -7.36
CA ASP A 279 -27.40 -10.68 -8.77
C ASP A 279 -27.05 -12.12 -9.15
N VAL A 280 -26.12 -12.78 -8.45
CA VAL A 280 -25.75 -14.19 -8.70
C VAL A 280 -26.83 -15.15 -8.21
N PHE A 281 -27.64 -14.71 -7.25
CA PHE A 281 -28.73 -15.51 -6.67
C PHE A 281 -30.10 -15.25 -7.32
N ALA A 282 -30.18 -14.20 -8.17
CA ALA A 282 -31.44 -13.87 -8.83
C ALA A 282 -31.97 -15.04 -9.68
N GLY A 283 -33.22 -15.45 -9.46
CA GLY A 283 -33.88 -16.52 -10.19
C GLY A 283 -33.44 -17.94 -9.84
N ARG A 284 -32.63 -18.14 -8.78
CA ARG A 284 -32.24 -19.48 -8.34
C ARG A 284 -33.23 -20.07 -7.35
N THR A 285 -33.41 -21.40 -7.42
CA THR A 285 -34.22 -22.16 -6.45
C THR A 285 -33.34 -22.47 -5.23
N PHE A 286 -33.84 -22.17 -4.04
CA PHE A 286 -33.16 -22.49 -2.79
C PHE A 286 -33.51 -23.89 -2.31
N LYS A 287 -32.47 -24.67 -1.97
CA LYS A 287 -32.61 -26.00 -1.37
C LYS A 287 -31.85 -26.07 -0.04
N ASN A 288 -32.50 -26.58 0.98
CA ASN A 288 -31.84 -26.87 2.26
C ASN A 288 -31.15 -28.23 2.14
N TRP A 289 -29.85 -28.21 1.88
CA TRP A 289 -29.02 -29.40 1.75
C TRP A 289 -28.77 -30.06 3.11
N THR A 290 -28.93 -31.37 3.17
CA THR A 290 -28.42 -32.15 4.30
C THR A 290 -27.01 -32.66 4.02
N LEU A 291 -26.23 -32.93 5.09
CA LEU A 291 -24.88 -33.48 4.93
C LEU A 291 -24.90 -34.83 4.20
N ASP A 292 -25.87 -35.69 4.52
CA ASP A 292 -25.95 -37.04 3.93
C ASP A 292 -26.26 -37.04 2.44
N GLU A 293 -27.11 -36.11 1.98
CA GLU A 293 -27.34 -35.90 0.55
C GLU A 293 -26.06 -35.53 -0.19
N LEU A 294 -25.35 -34.51 0.29
CA LEU A 294 -24.15 -34.00 -0.38
C LEU A 294 -22.95 -34.94 -0.22
N ALA A 295 -22.79 -35.62 0.92
CA ALA A 295 -21.74 -36.61 1.09
C ALA A 295 -21.98 -37.81 0.14
N SER A 296 -23.18 -38.31 0.04
CA SER A 296 -23.54 -39.38 -0.91
C SER A 296 -23.30 -38.93 -2.37
N ALA A 297 -23.55 -37.68 -2.70
CA ALA A 297 -23.22 -37.13 -4.01
C ALA A 297 -21.72 -37.07 -4.25
N ALA A 298 -20.95 -36.66 -3.26
CA ALA A 298 -19.47 -36.57 -3.33
C ALA A 298 -18.85 -37.98 -3.48
N ASP A 299 -19.37 -38.98 -2.77
CA ASP A 299 -18.92 -40.38 -2.89
C ASP A 299 -19.14 -40.93 -4.31
N ARG A 300 -20.20 -40.50 -5.00
CA ARG A 300 -20.49 -40.91 -6.39
C ARG A 300 -19.68 -40.18 -7.44
N GLY A 301 -19.18 -38.97 -7.15
CA GLY A 301 -18.70 -38.18 -8.28
C GLY A 301 -17.78 -36.99 -8.05
N MET A 302 -16.64 -37.17 -7.42
CA MET A 302 -15.62 -36.13 -7.32
C MET A 302 -14.63 -36.06 -8.50
N LYS A 303 -14.80 -36.88 -9.57
CA LYS A 303 -13.99 -36.79 -10.79
C LYS A 303 -14.76 -36.10 -11.93
N GLY A 304 -14.03 -35.49 -12.87
CA GLY A 304 -14.64 -34.77 -13.98
C GLY A 304 -15.34 -33.46 -13.58
N ARG A 305 -14.93 -32.87 -12.47
CA ARG A 305 -15.49 -31.61 -11.98
C ARG A 305 -15.06 -30.41 -12.83
N ASN A 306 -15.82 -29.34 -12.78
CA ASN A 306 -15.55 -28.12 -13.54
C ASN A 306 -14.83 -27.09 -12.65
N PHE A 307 -13.55 -26.85 -12.97
CA PHE A 307 -12.71 -25.90 -12.22
C PHE A 307 -13.26 -24.48 -12.25
N ASP A 308 -13.65 -23.99 -13.45
CA ASP A 308 -14.08 -22.59 -13.61
C ASP A 308 -15.44 -22.36 -12.93
N ASN A 309 -16.32 -23.35 -12.98
CA ASN A 309 -17.58 -23.33 -12.26
C ASN A 309 -17.35 -23.38 -10.74
N GLY A 310 -16.43 -24.24 -10.27
CA GLY A 310 -16.05 -24.31 -8.85
C GLY A 310 -15.53 -22.97 -8.33
N ARG A 311 -14.65 -22.28 -9.08
CA ARG A 311 -14.19 -20.93 -8.75
C ARG A 311 -15.32 -19.92 -8.73
N LYS A 312 -16.24 -19.99 -9.70
CA LYS A 312 -17.43 -19.14 -9.74
C LYS A 312 -18.32 -19.35 -8.51
N MET A 313 -18.51 -20.60 -8.11
CA MET A 313 -19.34 -20.96 -6.94
C MET A 313 -18.66 -20.54 -5.62
N PHE A 314 -17.33 -20.59 -5.54
CA PHE A 314 -16.57 -20.03 -4.42
C PHE A 314 -16.85 -18.53 -4.24
N GLY A 315 -16.95 -17.81 -5.35
CA GLY A 315 -17.40 -16.43 -5.37
C GLY A 315 -18.87 -16.30 -4.95
N ALA A 316 -19.76 -17.09 -5.54
CA ALA A 316 -21.22 -17.05 -5.30
C ALA A 316 -21.57 -17.34 -3.83
N ALA A 317 -20.89 -18.28 -3.18
CA ALA A 317 -21.05 -18.55 -1.74
C ALA A 317 -20.36 -17.51 -0.85
N ALA A 318 -19.78 -16.43 -1.42
CA ALA A 318 -19.05 -15.40 -0.71
C ALA A 318 -17.90 -15.90 0.20
N CYS A 319 -17.35 -17.09 -0.05
CA CYS A 319 -16.29 -17.69 0.76
C CYS A 319 -15.07 -16.76 0.90
N PHE A 320 -14.72 -16.06 -0.20
CA PHE A 320 -13.59 -15.09 -0.23
C PHE A 320 -13.82 -13.86 0.67
N ALA A 321 -15.05 -13.58 1.12
CA ALA A 321 -15.31 -12.46 2.02
C ALA A 321 -14.57 -12.63 3.36
N CYS A 322 -14.48 -13.86 3.85
CA CYS A 322 -13.84 -14.21 5.12
C CYS A 322 -12.58 -15.05 4.96
N HIS A 323 -12.50 -15.91 3.95
CA HIS A 323 -11.42 -16.88 3.77
C HIS A 323 -10.40 -16.43 2.74
N ARG A 324 -9.14 -16.56 3.09
CA ARG A 324 -8.05 -16.46 2.13
C ARG A 324 -7.96 -17.74 1.30
N PHE A 325 -7.76 -17.59 -0.03
CA PHE A 325 -7.50 -18.69 -0.95
C PHE A 325 -6.53 -18.22 -2.05
N GLY A 326 -5.30 -18.73 -2.03
CA GLY A 326 -4.20 -18.19 -2.84
C GLY A 326 -3.82 -16.79 -2.39
N ASN A 327 -3.84 -15.85 -3.33
CA ASN A 327 -3.53 -14.44 -3.08
C ASN A 327 -4.79 -13.56 -2.94
N GLU A 328 -5.98 -14.18 -2.89
CA GLU A 328 -7.28 -13.50 -2.86
C GLU A 328 -8.00 -13.81 -1.56
N GLY A 329 -8.92 -12.92 -1.15
CA GLY A 329 -9.87 -13.14 -0.07
C GLY A 329 -9.51 -12.52 1.27
N GLY A 330 -10.43 -12.69 2.25
CA GLY A 330 -10.33 -12.15 3.59
C GLY A 330 -9.40 -12.95 4.52
N MET A 331 -9.22 -12.43 5.72
CA MET A 331 -8.38 -13.05 6.77
C MET A 331 -9.16 -13.24 8.09
N THR A 332 -10.48 -13.14 8.05
CA THR A 332 -11.36 -13.27 9.22
C THR A 332 -11.87 -14.70 9.44
N GLY A 333 -11.57 -15.57 8.47
CA GLY A 333 -11.71 -17.01 8.54
C GLY A 333 -10.41 -17.75 8.23
N PRO A 334 -10.35 -19.08 8.46
CA PRO A 334 -9.18 -19.90 8.13
C PRO A 334 -8.76 -19.80 6.66
N ASP A 335 -7.43 -19.89 6.41
CA ASP A 335 -6.90 -20.06 5.07
C ASP A 335 -7.28 -21.45 4.51
N LEU A 336 -7.90 -21.46 3.32
CA LEU A 336 -8.41 -22.67 2.69
C LEU A 336 -7.42 -23.36 1.74
N MET A 337 -6.23 -22.80 1.49
CA MET A 337 -5.24 -23.41 0.60
C MET A 337 -4.82 -24.83 1.02
N GLY A 338 -4.79 -25.09 2.31
CA GLY A 338 -4.45 -26.39 2.87
C GLY A 338 -5.65 -27.31 3.12
N ALA A 339 -6.87 -26.97 2.69
CA ALA A 339 -8.08 -27.72 3.01
C ALA A 339 -8.04 -29.18 2.51
N GLY A 340 -7.53 -29.40 1.26
CA GLY A 340 -7.45 -30.71 0.66
C GLY A 340 -6.53 -31.70 1.37
N GLY A 341 -5.56 -31.21 2.16
CA GLY A 341 -4.70 -32.06 3.00
C GLY A 341 -5.28 -32.37 4.39
N ARG A 342 -6.39 -31.73 4.76
CA ARG A 342 -6.99 -31.83 6.10
C ARG A 342 -8.39 -32.46 6.11
N TYR A 343 -9.16 -32.29 5.05
CA TYR A 343 -10.56 -32.67 4.99
C TYR A 343 -10.84 -33.65 3.87
N SER A 344 -11.62 -34.69 4.14
CA SER A 344 -12.34 -35.42 3.10
C SER A 344 -13.44 -34.54 2.51
N PRO A 345 -14.01 -34.87 1.33
CA PRO A 345 -15.16 -34.15 0.80
C PRO A 345 -16.35 -34.06 1.78
N ARG A 346 -16.62 -35.14 2.51
CA ARG A 346 -17.68 -35.18 3.53
C ARG A 346 -17.38 -34.22 4.69
N ASP A 347 -16.16 -34.26 5.22
CA ASP A 347 -15.79 -33.41 6.35
C ASP A 347 -15.79 -31.94 5.97
N PHE A 348 -15.33 -31.62 4.75
CA PHE A 348 -15.37 -30.26 4.23
C PHE A 348 -16.80 -29.74 4.09
N LEU A 349 -17.72 -30.56 3.58
CA LEU A 349 -19.14 -30.20 3.47
C LEU A 349 -19.77 -30.06 4.86
N ASP A 350 -19.39 -30.88 5.85
CA ASP A 350 -19.90 -30.76 7.22
C ASP A 350 -19.50 -29.43 7.86
N GLN A 351 -18.29 -28.94 7.59
CA GLN A 351 -17.85 -27.61 8.08
C GLN A 351 -18.70 -26.46 7.52
N ILE A 352 -19.24 -26.61 6.31
CA ILE A 352 -20.07 -25.58 5.68
C ILE A 352 -21.53 -25.68 6.12
N ILE A 353 -22.05 -26.89 6.23
CA ILE A 353 -23.47 -27.13 6.59
C ILE A 353 -23.70 -26.92 8.08
N ASN A 354 -22.74 -27.35 8.92
CA ASN A 354 -22.79 -27.27 10.37
C ASN A 354 -21.67 -26.40 10.96
N PRO A 355 -21.57 -25.12 10.60
CA PRO A 355 -20.40 -24.29 10.87
C PRO A 355 -20.14 -24.03 12.36
N SER A 356 -21.16 -24.22 13.20
CA SER A 356 -21.04 -24.08 14.66
C SER A 356 -20.73 -25.40 15.40
N LYS A 357 -20.61 -26.52 14.66
CA LYS A 357 -20.29 -27.83 15.26
C LYS A 357 -18.88 -27.85 15.82
N GLU A 358 -17.95 -27.27 15.10
CA GLU A 358 -16.54 -27.16 15.49
C GLU A 358 -16.00 -25.81 14.98
N ILE A 359 -15.65 -24.89 15.89
CA ILE A 359 -15.15 -23.57 15.55
C ILE A 359 -13.65 -23.54 15.90
N ASN A 360 -12.82 -23.20 14.93
CA ASN A 360 -11.38 -23.03 15.18
C ASN A 360 -11.16 -21.88 16.18
N GLU A 361 -10.41 -22.16 17.26
CA GLU A 361 -10.19 -21.23 18.37
C GLU A 361 -9.67 -19.86 17.97
N GLN A 362 -8.87 -19.79 16.89
CA GLN A 362 -8.34 -18.52 16.36
C GLN A 362 -9.44 -17.60 15.77
N PHE A 363 -10.58 -18.15 15.41
CA PHE A 363 -11.69 -17.46 14.74
C PHE A 363 -12.98 -17.45 15.54
N VAL A 364 -12.96 -17.92 16.80
CA VAL A 364 -14.12 -17.86 17.69
C VAL A 364 -14.43 -16.40 18.00
N PRO A 365 -15.64 -15.88 17.70
CA PRO A 365 -16.05 -14.55 18.14
C PRO A 365 -16.17 -14.49 19.66
N SER A 366 -16.05 -13.30 20.21
CA SER A 366 -16.36 -13.03 21.61
C SER A 366 -17.77 -12.47 21.76
N VAL A 367 -18.45 -12.87 22.83
CA VAL A 367 -19.68 -12.25 23.31
C VAL A 367 -19.30 -11.32 24.47
N LEU A 368 -19.31 -10.01 24.23
CA LEU A 368 -19.12 -9.00 25.26
C LEU A 368 -20.50 -8.65 25.85
N THR A 369 -20.70 -8.95 27.11
CA THR A 369 -21.91 -8.58 27.83
C THR A 369 -21.66 -7.32 28.65
N LYS A 370 -22.49 -6.28 28.47
CA LYS A 370 -22.42 -5.06 29.26
C LYS A 370 -23.16 -5.19 30.60
N ASN A 371 -22.90 -4.30 31.55
CA ASN A 371 -23.56 -4.28 32.86
C ASN A 371 -25.09 -4.07 32.75
N ASN A 372 -25.55 -3.44 31.69
CA ASN A 372 -27.00 -3.25 31.41
C ASN A 372 -27.67 -4.48 30.75
N GLY A 373 -26.93 -5.57 30.52
CA GLY A 373 -27.40 -6.80 29.87
C GLY A 373 -27.32 -6.80 28.35
N GLU A 374 -26.94 -5.69 27.72
CA GLU A 374 -26.72 -5.65 26.26
C GLU A 374 -25.50 -6.50 25.89
N ALA A 375 -25.61 -7.29 24.80
CA ALA A 375 -24.50 -8.09 24.26
C ALA A 375 -24.00 -7.55 22.93
N VAL A 376 -22.68 -7.49 22.78
CA VAL A 376 -21.99 -7.19 21.51
C VAL A 376 -21.21 -8.42 21.11
N ILE A 377 -21.48 -8.95 19.91
CA ILE A 377 -20.83 -10.14 19.39
C ILE A 377 -19.88 -9.74 18.26
N GLY A 378 -18.67 -10.27 18.28
CA GLY A 378 -17.65 -10.01 17.24
C GLY A 378 -16.26 -10.42 17.68
N SER A 379 -15.28 -10.08 16.87
CA SER A 379 -13.87 -10.32 17.18
C SER A 379 -13.27 -9.14 17.95
N VAL A 380 -12.65 -9.42 19.09
CA VAL A 380 -11.93 -8.40 19.84
C VAL A 380 -10.66 -8.03 19.05
N VAL A 381 -10.59 -6.79 18.59
CA VAL A 381 -9.48 -6.28 17.76
C VAL A 381 -8.47 -5.46 18.55
N ASN A 382 -8.89 -4.91 19.69
CA ASN A 382 -8.01 -4.15 20.56
C ASN A 382 -8.50 -4.07 22.00
N HIS A 383 -7.54 -4.18 22.95
CA HIS A 383 -7.67 -3.87 24.36
C HIS A 383 -6.73 -2.71 24.66
N ASN A 384 -7.20 -1.47 24.56
CA ASN A 384 -6.37 -0.30 24.84
C ASN A 384 -6.85 0.40 26.10
N GLY A 385 -6.14 0.22 27.21
CA GLY A 385 -6.46 0.86 28.48
C GLY A 385 -7.89 0.59 28.94
N ASP A 386 -8.70 1.64 29.01
CA ASP A 386 -10.09 1.60 29.46
C ASP A 386 -11.11 1.24 28.37
N THR A 387 -10.68 0.87 27.17
CA THR A 387 -11.58 0.59 26.04
C THR A 387 -11.34 -0.79 25.44
N VAL A 388 -12.43 -1.53 25.18
CA VAL A 388 -12.46 -2.76 24.40
C VAL A 388 -13.10 -2.48 23.04
N THR A 389 -12.37 -2.72 21.95
CA THR A 389 -12.90 -2.55 20.59
C THR A 389 -13.20 -3.89 19.96
N ILE A 390 -14.41 -4.06 19.49
CA ILE A 390 -14.93 -5.28 18.85
C ILE A 390 -15.30 -4.97 17.41
N ASN A 391 -14.84 -5.80 16.47
CA ASN A 391 -15.35 -5.81 15.12
C ASN A 391 -16.62 -6.68 15.09
N THR A 392 -17.75 -6.07 14.73
CA THR A 392 -19.08 -6.72 14.74
C THR A 392 -19.48 -7.29 13.38
N ASP A 393 -18.75 -6.93 12.31
CA ASP A 393 -18.93 -7.50 10.97
C ASP A 393 -17.56 -7.95 10.43
N LEU A 394 -17.33 -9.26 10.40
CA LEU A 394 -16.04 -9.82 9.95
C LEU A 394 -15.82 -9.68 8.45
N SER A 395 -16.84 -9.35 7.66
CA SER A 395 -16.71 -9.02 6.25
C SER A 395 -16.30 -7.56 6.02
N ASP A 396 -16.48 -6.70 7.04
CA ASP A 396 -16.08 -5.29 7.03
C ASP A 396 -15.20 -4.95 8.25
N PRO A 397 -13.88 -4.81 8.08
CA PRO A 397 -12.94 -4.52 9.17
C PRO A 397 -13.17 -3.16 9.84
N ASP A 398 -14.00 -2.29 9.25
CA ASP A 398 -14.29 -0.95 9.78
C ASP A 398 -15.55 -0.92 10.66
N GLN A 399 -16.35 -1.98 10.66
CA GLN A 399 -17.52 -2.11 11.54
C GLN A 399 -17.09 -2.45 12.97
N ARG A 400 -16.68 -1.42 13.70
CA ARG A 400 -16.13 -1.54 15.05
C ARG A 400 -16.99 -0.82 16.07
N VAL A 401 -17.20 -1.48 17.20
CA VAL A 401 -17.83 -0.90 18.39
C VAL A 401 -16.79 -0.83 19.50
N SER A 402 -16.61 0.36 20.07
CA SER A 402 -15.74 0.56 21.24
C SER A 402 -16.59 0.65 22.49
N VAL A 403 -16.29 -0.16 23.49
CA VAL A 403 -17.02 -0.24 24.77
C VAL A 403 -16.05 0.13 25.90
N ASP A 404 -16.46 1.04 26.79
CA ASP A 404 -15.72 1.33 28.01
C ASP A 404 -15.64 0.08 28.87
N ARG A 405 -14.43 -0.29 29.30
CA ARG A 405 -14.18 -1.47 30.10
C ARG A 405 -14.96 -1.51 31.42
N LYS A 406 -15.28 -0.34 31.98
CA LYS A 406 -16.13 -0.21 33.19
C LYS A 406 -17.57 -0.65 32.94
N GLN A 407 -18.02 -0.64 31.69
CA GLN A 407 -19.35 -1.10 31.29
C GLN A 407 -19.39 -2.59 30.95
N VAL A 408 -18.23 -3.27 30.87
CA VAL A 408 -18.14 -4.68 30.50
C VAL A 408 -18.35 -5.55 31.73
N LYS A 409 -19.38 -6.42 31.69
CA LYS A 409 -19.65 -7.44 32.71
C LYS A 409 -18.85 -8.72 32.47
N SER A 410 -18.84 -9.23 31.24
CA SER A 410 -18.07 -10.41 30.84
C SER A 410 -17.68 -10.37 29.37
N ILE A 411 -16.62 -11.11 29.01
CA ILE A 411 -16.24 -11.41 27.61
C ILE A 411 -16.05 -12.93 27.56
N GLU A 412 -16.86 -13.60 26.77
CA GLU A 412 -16.88 -15.07 26.68
C GLU A 412 -16.81 -15.52 25.22
N PRO A 413 -16.21 -16.68 24.91
CA PRO A 413 -16.24 -17.24 23.55
C PRO A 413 -17.67 -17.53 23.10
N SER A 414 -17.99 -17.17 21.83
CA SER A 414 -19.26 -17.51 21.23
C SER A 414 -19.36 -19.00 20.95
N LYS A 415 -20.55 -19.56 21.12
CA LYS A 415 -20.89 -20.93 20.69
C LYS A 415 -21.40 -20.98 19.24
N VAL A 416 -21.57 -19.81 18.62
CA VAL A 416 -22.07 -19.66 17.25
C VAL A 416 -20.93 -19.20 16.35
N SER A 417 -20.73 -19.92 15.25
CA SER A 417 -19.76 -19.57 14.23
C SER A 417 -20.12 -18.25 13.53
N PRO A 418 -19.12 -17.40 13.21
CA PRO A 418 -19.37 -16.24 12.35
C PRO A 418 -19.64 -16.63 10.88
N MET A 419 -19.34 -17.87 10.48
CA MET A 419 -19.69 -18.40 9.17
C MET A 419 -21.20 -18.60 9.07
N PRO A 420 -21.90 -17.91 8.14
CA PRO A 420 -23.35 -18.05 8.01
C PRO A 420 -23.75 -19.49 7.60
N PRO A 421 -24.87 -19.99 8.09
CA PRO A 421 -25.43 -21.25 7.57
C PRO A 421 -26.01 -21.04 6.14
N MET A 422 -26.33 -22.13 5.47
CA MET A 422 -27.04 -22.12 4.19
C MET A 422 -26.29 -21.53 2.98
N LEU A 423 -24.98 -21.38 3.05
CA LEU A 423 -24.16 -20.85 1.95
C LEU A 423 -24.26 -21.65 0.64
N LEU A 424 -24.62 -22.92 0.73
CA LEU A 424 -24.79 -23.81 -0.44
C LEU A 424 -26.23 -23.86 -0.96
N SER A 425 -27.17 -23.19 -0.30
CA SER A 425 -28.61 -23.35 -0.57
C SER A 425 -29.07 -22.88 -1.96
N SER A 426 -28.34 -21.94 -2.56
CA SER A 426 -28.60 -21.43 -3.92
C SER A 426 -27.98 -22.27 -5.04
N MET A 427 -27.26 -23.33 -4.70
CA MET A 427 -26.52 -24.18 -5.63
C MET A 427 -27.22 -25.50 -5.86
N ASN A 428 -27.14 -26.02 -7.08
CA ASN A 428 -27.48 -27.39 -7.35
C ASN A 428 -26.35 -28.36 -6.94
N GLU A 429 -26.62 -29.67 -6.94
CA GLU A 429 -25.68 -30.71 -6.51
C GLU A 429 -24.34 -30.60 -7.25
N SER A 430 -24.35 -30.46 -8.59
CA SER A 430 -23.14 -30.38 -9.39
C SER A 430 -22.31 -29.14 -9.05
N GLU A 431 -22.92 -27.99 -8.81
CA GLU A 431 -22.28 -26.77 -8.42
C GLU A 431 -21.60 -26.88 -7.04
N VAL A 432 -22.26 -27.55 -6.08
CA VAL A 432 -21.67 -27.83 -4.76
C VAL A 432 -20.44 -28.73 -4.89
N LEU A 433 -20.49 -29.77 -5.72
CA LEU A 433 -19.35 -30.67 -5.95
C LEU A 433 -18.21 -29.98 -6.70
N ASP A 434 -18.50 -29.08 -7.65
CA ASP A 434 -17.50 -28.29 -8.34
C ASP A 434 -16.78 -27.32 -7.38
N LEU A 435 -17.53 -26.66 -6.50
CA LEU A 435 -17.00 -25.84 -5.41
C LEU A 435 -16.10 -26.65 -4.48
N THR A 436 -16.57 -27.80 -4.04
CA THR A 436 -15.82 -28.72 -3.16
C THR A 436 -14.51 -29.14 -3.80
N ALA A 437 -14.53 -29.53 -5.09
CA ALA A 437 -13.32 -29.89 -5.83
C ALA A 437 -12.37 -28.70 -5.97
N TYR A 438 -12.89 -27.50 -6.25
CA TYR A 438 -12.06 -26.29 -6.37
C TYR A 438 -11.28 -26.00 -5.10
N VAL A 439 -11.94 -26.06 -3.93
CA VAL A 439 -11.29 -25.81 -2.65
C VAL A 439 -10.32 -26.93 -2.27
N LEU A 440 -10.76 -28.21 -2.34
CA LEU A 440 -9.93 -29.34 -1.93
C LEU A 440 -8.74 -29.59 -2.88
N SER A 441 -8.81 -29.15 -4.13
CA SER A 441 -7.65 -29.15 -5.04
C SER A 441 -6.56 -28.10 -4.71
N GLY A 442 -6.84 -27.19 -3.75
CA GLY A 442 -5.99 -26.03 -3.51
C GLY A 442 -5.93 -25.08 -4.71
N GLY A 443 -6.99 -25.00 -5.52
CA GLY A 443 -7.04 -24.16 -6.72
C GLY A 443 -6.14 -24.63 -7.86
N LYS A 444 -5.72 -25.88 -7.88
CA LYS A 444 -4.88 -26.46 -8.93
C LYS A 444 -5.73 -27.03 -10.05
N ARG A 445 -5.67 -26.41 -11.23
CA ARG A 445 -6.48 -26.81 -12.40
C ARG A 445 -6.11 -28.20 -12.95
N ASP A 446 -4.91 -28.67 -12.73
CA ASP A 446 -4.39 -29.98 -13.17
C ASP A 446 -4.69 -31.12 -12.17
N HIS A 447 -5.39 -30.82 -11.06
CA HIS A 447 -5.75 -31.81 -10.05
C HIS A 447 -6.62 -32.91 -10.62
N GLU A 448 -6.49 -34.16 -10.10
CA GLU A 448 -7.23 -35.33 -10.60
C GLU A 448 -8.77 -35.20 -10.59
N MET A 449 -9.31 -34.42 -9.67
CA MET A 449 -10.76 -34.14 -9.60
C MET A 449 -11.33 -33.48 -10.86
N PHE A 450 -10.51 -32.78 -11.64
CA PHE A 450 -10.92 -32.11 -12.89
C PHE A 450 -10.65 -32.93 -14.15
N ARG A 451 -10.01 -34.09 -14.00
CA ARG A 451 -9.79 -35.01 -15.12
C ARG A 451 -11.02 -35.85 -15.39
N ALA A 452 -11.32 -36.06 -16.66
CA ALA A 452 -12.41 -36.99 -17.02
C ALA A 452 -12.16 -38.37 -16.40
N PRO A 453 -13.22 -39.07 -15.97
CA PRO A 453 -13.08 -40.45 -15.51
C PRO A 453 -12.43 -41.29 -16.63
N SER A 454 -11.36 -41.99 -16.30
CA SER A 454 -10.82 -43.01 -17.21
C SER A 454 -11.93 -44.04 -17.51
N ARG A 455 -12.25 -44.21 -18.79
CA ARG A 455 -13.20 -45.20 -19.24
C ARG A 455 -12.75 -46.63 -18.91
#